data_7e38f1874fde8d2f9fb9529f913adb05
#
_entry.id   7e38f1874fde8d2f9fb9529f913adb05
#
_cell.length_a   1.000
_cell.length_b   1.000
_cell.length_c   1.000
_cell.angle_alpha   90.00
_cell.angle_beta   90.00
_cell.angle_gamma   90.00
#
_symmetry.space_group_name_H-M   'P 1'
#
loop_
_entity.id
_entity.type
_entity.pdbx_description
1 polymer ?
#
loop_
_entity_poly.entity_id
_entity_poly.type
_entity_poly.pdbx_seq_one_letter_code
_entity_poly.pdbx_strand_id
1 'polypeptide(L)'
;MRSLVARASTASSSEAVELLREALLLVNGPPFDAVGYDWAHRDQDVAEASALIEQTTEQLVDLALDAGLVDVAREAIVRGLRGLPGNEELYRCRMRVEHRAGNLAGVTAAYEELVTYLADLETEPSPSTVALFHDLVRPAGRH
;
A
#
# COMPACT_ATOMS: atom_id res chain seq x y z
N MET A 1 -13.87 10.16 -0.27
CA MET A 1 -12.61 9.66 0.28
C MET A 1 -11.83 10.70 1.07
N ARG A 2 -11.61 11.89 0.53
CA ARG A 2 -10.85 12.94 1.25
C ARG A 2 -11.42 13.31 2.61
N SER A 3 -12.75 13.40 2.73
CA SER A 3 -13.35 13.75 4.00
C SER A 3 -13.15 12.67 5.06
N LEU A 4 -13.12 11.40 4.64
CA LEU A 4 -12.85 10.31 5.57
C LEU A 4 -11.40 10.34 6.06
N VAL A 5 -10.46 10.63 5.16
CA VAL A 5 -9.05 10.74 5.53
C VAL A 5 -8.82 11.94 6.45
N ALA A 6 -9.45 13.08 6.15
CA ALA A 6 -9.35 14.26 7.00
C ALA A 6 -9.91 14.01 8.41
N ARG A 7 -11.03 13.29 8.50
CA ARG A 7 -11.61 12.90 9.79
C ARG A 7 -10.69 11.96 10.56
N ALA A 8 -10.04 11.04 9.85
CA ALA A 8 -9.11 10.09 10.47
C ALA A 8 -7.94 10.82 11.13
N SER A 9 -7.51 11.95 10.58
CA SER A 9 -6.37 12.72 11.14
C SER A 9 -6.65 13.28 12.52
N THR A 10 -7.91 13.47 12.88
CA THR A 10 -8.32 14.05 14.17
C THR A 10 -8.98 13.04 15.10
N ALA A 11 -9.16 11.80 14.65
CA ALA A 11 -9.83 10.76 15.41
C ALA A 11 -8.85 10.00 16.30
N SER A 12 -9.39 9.21 17.24
CA SER A 12 -8.58 8.25 17.99
C SER A 12 -8.05 7.17 17.05
N SER A 13 -7.04 6.41 17.49
CA SER A 13 -6.45 5.37 16.65
C SER A 13 -7.48 4.36 16.14
N SER A 14 -8.42 3.94 16.98
CA SER A 14 -9.48 3.01 16.58
C SER A 14 -10.39 3.60 15.52
N GLU A 15 -10.82 4.85 15.73
CA GLU A 15 -11.67 5.54 14.78
C GLU A 15 -10.93 5.81 13.47
N ALA A 16 -9.65 6.17 13.57
CA ALA A 16 -8.82 6.40 12.39
C ALA A 16 -8.73 5.14 11.51
N VAL A 17 -8.51 3.97 12.13
CA VAL A 17 -8.47 2.70 11.40
C VAL A 17 -9.79 2.47 10.66
N GLU A 18 -10.92 2.65 11.32
CA GLU A 18 -12.22 2.43 10.70
C GLU A 18 -12.49 3.41 9.56
N LEU A 19 -12.15 4.69 9.75
CA LEU A 19 -12.35 5.70 8.72
C LEU A 19 -11.48 5.44 7.48
N LEU A 20 -10.23 5.04 7.70
CA LEU A 20 -9.33 4.74 6.60
C LEU A 20 -9.73 3.46 5.87
N ARG A 21 -10.24 2.45 6.59
CA ARG A 21 -10.79 1.25 5.96
C ARG A 21 -11.98 1.60 5.07
N GLU A 22 -12.89 2.45 5.57
CA GLU A 22 -14.03 2.92 4.77
C GLU A 22 -13.56 3.63 3.52
N ALA A 23 -12.55 4.50 3.65
CA ALA A 23 -12.00 5.22 2.51
C ALA A 23 -11.48 4.26 1.45
N LEU A 24 -10.75 3.22 1.85
CA LEU A 24 -10.21 2.26 0.91
C LEU A 24 -11.27 1.37 0.26
N LEU A 25 -12.42 1.18 0.92
CA LEU A 25 -13.53 0.44 0.30
C LEU A 25 -14.08 1.13 -0.94
N LEU A 26 -13.81 2.43 -1.07
CA LEU A 26 -14.24 3.20 -2.24
C LEU A 26 -13.33 3.01 -3.45
N VAL A 27 -12.20 2.32 -3.28
CA VAL A 27 -11.28 2.04 -4.38
C VAL A 27 -11.80 0.85 -5.18
N ASN A 28 -12.15 1.10 -6.45
CA ASN A 28 -12.74 0.08 -7.33
C ASN A 28 -11.87 -0.24 -8.54
N GLY A 29 -10.60 0.13 -8.50
CA GLY A 29 -9.67 -0.08 -9.60
C GLY A 29 -8.82 1.15 -9.80
N PRO A 30 -7.93 1.14 -10.80
CA PRO A 30 -7.05 2.27 -11.04
C PRO A 30 -7.83 3.55 -11.31
N PRO A 31 -7.38 4.70 -10.81
CA PRO A 31 -8.09 5.98 -10.97
C PRO A 31 -8.33 6.39 -12.42
N PHE A 32 -7.50 5.94 -13.34
CA PHE A 32 -7.62 6.31 -14.76
C PHE A 32 -8.76 5.59 -15.48
N ASP A 33 -9.46 4.69 -14.80
CA ASP A 33 -10.62 3.99 -15.39
C ASP A 33 -11.88 4.84 -15.39
N ALA A 34 -11.83 6.04 -14.82
CA ALA A 34 -12.98 6.92 -14.77
C ALA A 34 -13.45 7.30 -16.18
N VAL A 35 -14.74 7.08 -16.46
CA VAL A 35 -15.34 7.35 -17.77
C VAL A 35 -15.91 8.77 -17.79
N GLY A 36 -15.80 9.44 -18.93
CA GLY A 36 -16.36 10.78 -19.12
C GLY A 36 -15.52 11.89 -18.55
N TYR A 37 -14.32 11.61 -18.20
CA TYR A 37 -13.38 12.60 -17.68
C TYR A 37 -12.96 13.58 -18.78
N ASP A 38 -12.85 14.85 -18.41
CA ASP A 38 -12.20 15.83 -19.29
C ASP A 38 -10.72 15.48 -19.32
N TRP A 39 -10.27 15.00 -20.44
CA TRP A 39 -8.92 14.47 -20.51
C TRP A 39 -7.84 15.54 -20.37
N ALA A 40 -8.17 16.81 -20.50
CA ALA A 40 -7.24 17.90 -20.24
C ALA A 40 -6.84 17.98 -18.77
N HIS A 41 -7.70 17.49 -17.86
CA HIS A 41 -7.43 17.48 -16.41
C HIS A 41 -7.18 16.08 -15.89
N ARG A 42 -7.26 15.08 -16.74
CA ARG A 42 -7.21 13.69 -16.35
C ARG A 42 -5.92 13.30 -15.63
N ASP A 43 -4.78 13.71 -16.17
CA ASP A 43 -3.48 13.35 -15.59
C ASP A 43 -3.31 13.90 -14.19
N GLN A 44 -3.75 15.13 -13.95
CA GLN A 44 -3.67 15.75 -12.64
C GLN A 44 -4.58 15.06 -11.64
N ASP A 45 -5.81 14.75 -12.06
CA ASP A 45 -6.77 14.05 -11.19
C ASP A 45 -6.32 12.64 -10.86
N VAL A 46 -5.73 11.94 -11.83
CA VAL A 46 -5.17 10.61 -11.61
C VAL A 46 -4.02 10.67 -10.62
N ALA A 47 -3.12 11.66 -10.76
CA ALA A 47 -2.00 11.81 -9.84
C ALA A 47 -2.47 12.10 -8.41
N GLU A 48 -3.47 12.97 -8.26
CA GLU A 48 -4.02 13.27 -6.94
C GLU A 48 -4.70 12.06 -6.31
N ALA A 49 -5.49 11.34 -7.10
CA ALA A 49 -6.17 10.14 -6.62
C ALA A 49 -5.16 9.06 -6.24
N SER A 50 -4.12 8.88 -7.04
CA SER A 50 -3.07 7.90 -6.77
C SER A 50 -2.34 8.22 -5.47
N ALA A 51 -1.98 9.50 -5.27
CA ALA A 51 -1.30 9.92 -4.05
C ALA A 51 -2.20 9.71 -2.83
N LEU A 52 -3.49 9.98 -2.97
CA LEU A 52 -4.43 9.79 -1.86
C LEU A 52 -4.57 8.32 -1.48
N ILE A 53 -4.66 7.43 -2.47
CA ILE A 53 -4.75 5.99 -2.23
C ILE A 53 -3.47 5.51 -1.53
N GLU A 54 -2.31 5.92 -2.01
CA GLU A 54 -1.04 5.54 -1.43
C GLU A 54 -0.93 6.01 0.03
N GLN A 55 -1.22 7.27 0.29
CA GLN A 55 -1.16 7.84 1.64
C GLN A 55 -2.16 7.17 2.58
N THR A 56 -3.38 6.94 2.11
CA THR A 56 -4.42 6.31 2.92
C THR A 56 -4.01 4.90 3.31
N THR A 57 -3.47 4.14 2.35
CA THR A 57 -3.01 2.79 2.59
C THR A 57 -1.87 2.77 3.61
N GLU A 58 -0.89 3.64 3.45
CA GLU A 58 0.25 3.71 4.37
C GLU A 58 -0.18 4.08 5.78
N GLN A 59 -1.06 5.06 5.92
CA GLN A 59 -1.57 5.45 7.23
C GLN A 59 -2.31 4.31 7.91
N LEU A 60 -3.16 3.62 7.16
CA LEU A 60 -3.92 2.51 7.70
C LEU A 60 -3.01 1.36 8.11
N VAL A 61 -2.01 1.05 7.29
CA VAL A 61 -1.03 0.00 7.62
C VAL A 61 -0.29 0.35 8.91
N ASP A 62 0.19 1.58 9.04
CA ASP A 62 0.93 1.99 10.25
C ASP A 62 0.06 1.90 11.50
N LEU A 63 -1.17 2.40 11.42
CA LEU A 63 -2.08 2.36 12.56
C LEU A 63 -2.48 0.93 12.91
N ALA A 64 -2.72 0.10 11.90
CA ALA A 64 -3.09 -1.29 12.12
C ALA A 64 -1.95 -2.08 12.76
N LEU A 65 -0.72 -1.87 12.30
CA LEU A 65 0.44 -2.56 12.90
C LEU A 65 0.68 -2.11 14.33
N ASP A 66 0.50 -0.83 14.63
CA ASP A 66 0.64 -0.31 15.99
C ASP A 66 -0.41 -0.93 16.92
N ALA A 67 -1.58 -1.22 16.40
CA ALA A 67 -2.68 -1.84 17.17
C ALA A 67 -2.62 -3.37 17.16
N GLY A 68 -1.65 -3.98 16.47
CA GLY A 68 -1.55 -5.43 16.35
C GLY A 68 -2.55 -6.05 15.39
N LEU A 69 -3.14 -5.25 14.51
CA LEU A 69 -4.17 -5.70 13.57
C LEU A 69 -3.57 -6.05 12.21
N VAL A 70 -2.79 -7.13 12.17
CA VAL A 70 -2.09 -7.55 10.95
C VAL A 70 -3.05 -7.79 9.79
N ASP A 71 -4.21 -8.41 10.06
CA ASP A 71 -5.19 -8.71 9.00
C ASP A 71 -5.75 -7.44 8.37
N VAL A 72 -5.95 -6.39 9.18
CA VAL A 72 -6.40 -5.09 8.68
C VAL A 72 -5.33 -4.49 7.77
N ALA A 73 -4.06 -4.59 8.17
CA ALA A 73 -2.95 -4.10 7.37
C ALA A 73 -2.88 -4.83 6.02
N ARG A 74 -3.04 -6.15 6.03
CA ARG A 74 -3.05 -6.94 4.79
C ARG A 74 -4.19 -6.55 3.87
N GLU A 75 -5.38 -6.38 4.43
CA GLU A 75 -6.55 -5.94 3.66
C GLU A 75 -6.31 -4.58 3.02
N ALA A 76 -5.73 -3.65 3.78
CA ALA A 76 -5.43 -2.32 3.28
C ALA A 76 -4.51 -2.38 2.05
N ILE A 77 -3.49 -3.21 2.11
CA ILE A 77 -2.55 -3.35 0.99
C ILE A 77 -3.21 -3.96 -0.23
N VAL A 78 -4.05 -4.99 -0.05
CA VAL A 78 -4.78 -5.60 -1.16
C VAL A 78 -5.63 -4.54 -1.87
N ARG A 79 -6.34 -3.72 -1.11
CA ARG A 79 -7.19 -2.68 -1.68
C ARG A 79 -6.38 -1.56 -2.32
N GLY A 80 -5.28 -1.15 -1.68
CA GLY A 80 -4.39 -0.14 -2.24
C GLY A 80 -3.78 -0.59 -3.56
N LEU A 81 -3.32 -1.84 -3.63
CA LEU A 81 -2.75 -2.39 -4.86
C LEU A 81 -3.80 -2.59 -5.95
N ARG A 82 -5.06 -2.77 -5.59
CA ARG A 82 -6.14 -2.82 -6.58
C ARG A 82 -6.27 -1.48 -7.30
N GLY A 83 -6.11 -0.38 -6.57
CA GLY A 83 -6.12 0.96 -7.15
C GLY A 83 -4.80 1.36 -7.80
N LEU A 84 -3.68 0.81 -7.31
CA LEU A 84 -2.33 1.17 -7.75
C LEU A 84 -1.51 -0.10 -8.04
N PRO A 85 -1.85 -0.85 -9.10
CA PRO A 85 -1.14 -2.08 -9.40
C PRO A 85 0.36 -1.84 -9.61
N GLY A 86 1.18 -2.66 -8.97
CA GLY A 86 2.63 -2.56 -9.12
C GLY A 86 3.29 -1.39 -8.39
N ASN A 87 2.56 -0.69 -7.53
CA ASN A 87 3.12 0.42 -6.76
C ASN A 87 4.17 -0.08 -5.78
N GLU A 88 5.42 0.31 -5.96
CA GLU A 88 6.54 -0.19 -5.15
C GLU A 88 6.41 0.17 -3.68
N GLU A 89 5.91 1.37 -3.37
CA GLU A 89 5.74 1.77 -1.97
C GLU A 89 4.79 0.83 -1.23
N LEU A 90 3.70 0.43 -1.90
CA LEU A 90 2.74 -0.50 -1.31
C LEU A 90 3.32 -1.90 -1.17
N TYR A 91 4.16 -2.32 -2.12
CA TYR A 91 4.85 -3.61 -1.99
C TYR A 91 5.87 -3.57 -0.85
N ARG A 92 6.53 -2.45 -0.63
CA ARG A 92 7.41 -2.29 0.54
C ARG A 92 6.60 -2.38 1.84
N CYS A 93 5.45 -1.75 1.88
CA CYS A 93 4.53 -1.87 3.02
C CYS A 93 4.13 -3.32 3.25
N ARG A 94 3.80 -4.03 2.18
CA ARG A 94 3.41 -5.44 2.27
C ARG A 94 4.54 -6.29 2.86
N MET A 95 5.76 -6.06 2.42
CA MET A 95 6.92 -6.77 2.97
C MET A 95 7.08 -6.50 4.46
N ARG A 96 6.91 -5.24 4.90
CA ARG A 96 7.00 -4.89 6.31
C ARG A 96 5.91 -5.55 7.14
N VAL A 97 4.69 -5.61 6.61
CA VAL A 97 3.57 -6.27 7.28
C VAL A 97 3.87 -7.75 7.49
N GLU A 98 4.32 -8.44 6.46
CA GLU A 98 4.63 -9.85 6.57
C GLU A 98 5.81 -10.10 7.51
N HIS A 99 6.79 -9.22 7.50
CA HIS A 99 7.91 -9.31 8.42
C HIS A 99 7.44 -9.17 9.89
N ARG A 100 6.58 -8.19 10.16
CA ARG A 100 6.00 -8.01 11.50
C ARG A 100 5.19 -9.22 11.94
N ALA A 101 4.55 -9.88 10.98
CA ALA A 101 3.77 -11.09 11.25
C ALA A 101 4.65 -12.34 11.44
N GLY A 102 5.96 -12.21 11.25
CA GLY A 102 6.87 -13.35 11.33
C GLY A 102 6.81 -14.26 10.11
N ASN A 103 6.26 -13.76 9.01
CA ASN A 103 6.05 -14.56 7.79
C ASN A 103 7.10 -14.20 6.73
N LEU A 104 8.29 -14.76 6.86
CA LEU A 104 9.36 -14.48 5.89
C LEU A 104 9.04 -15.00 4.49
N ALA A 105 8.29 -16.10 4.39
CA ALA A 105 7.83 -16.58 3.09
C ALA A 105 6.94 -15.56 2.41
N GLY A 106 6.12 -14.85 3.17
CA GLY A 106 5.27 -13.77 2.67
C GLY A 106 6.08 -12.57 2.19
N VAL A 107 7.18 -12.25 2.87
CA VAL A 107 8.11 -11.19 2.43
C VAL A 107 8.68 -11.52 1.06
N THR A 108 9.18 -12.75 0.91
CA THR A 108 9.75 -13.23 -0.35
C THR A 108 8.70 -13.24 -1.46
N ALA A 109 7.49 -13.75 -1.16
CA ALA A 109 6.41 -13.80 -2.14
C ALA A 109 6.04 -12.41 -2.64
N ALA A 110 5.97 -11.42 -1.74
CA ALA A 110 5.66 -10.04 -2.12
C ALA A 110 6.72 -9.47 -3.06
N TYR A 111 7.99 -9.70 -2.73
CA TYR A 111 9.09 -9.21 -3.56
C TYR A 111 9.09 -9.87 -4.94
N GLU A 112 8.92 -11.18 -5.00
CA GLU A 112 8.88 -11.91 -6.26
C GLU A 112 7.71 -11.48 -7.13
N GLU A 113 6.56 -11.24 -6.54
CA GLU A 113 5.39 -10.75 -7.27
C GLU A 113 5.67 -9.40 -7.90
N LEU A 114 6.32 -8.49 -7.15
CA LEU A 114 6.71 -7.19 -7.66
C LEU A 114 7.72 -7.33 -8.81
N VAL A 115 8.74 -8.16 -8.64
CA VAL A 115 9.74 -8.40 -9.67
C VAL A 115 9.10 -8.88 -10.96
N THR A 116 8.18 -9.84 -10.85
CA THR A 116 7.46 -10.39 -12.01
C THR A 116 6.62 -9.30 -12.70
N TYR A 117 5.89 -8.52 -11.91
CA TYR A 117 5.08 -7.44 -12.45
C TYR A 117 5.94 -6.41 -13.21
N LEU A 118 7.05 -6.00 -12.61
CA LEU A 118 7.92 -5.01 -13.22
C LEU A 118 8.66 -5.55 -14.45
N ALA A 119 8.99 -6.85 -14.45
CA ALA A 119 9.62 -7.48 -15.60
C ALA A 119 8.72 -7.42 -16.84
N ASP A 120 7.41 -7.57 -16.66
CA ASP A 120 6.44 -7.43 -17.75
C ASP A 120 6.43 -6.01 -18.31
N LEU A 121 6.86 -5.03 -17.54
CA LEU A 121 6.98 -3.63 -17.95
C LEU A 121 8.42 -3.27 -18.35
N GLU A 122 9.28 -4.29 -18.47
CA GLU A 122 10.69 -4.12 -18.82
C GLU A 122 11.44 -3.21 -17.84
N THR A 123 11.13 -3.34 -16.56
CA THR A 123 11.80 -2.57 -15.51
C THR A 123 12.09 -3.46 -14.29
N GLU A 124 12.75 -2.92 -13.30
CA GLU A 124 13.14 -3.65 -12.09
C GLU A 124 12.84 -2.83 -10.84
N PRO A 125 12.79 -3.50 -9.66
CA PRO A 125 12.58 -2.77 -8.42
C PRO A 125 13.67 -1.73 -8.18
N SER A 126 13.31 -0.63 -7.53
CA SER A 126 14.27 0.40 -7.18
C SER A 126 15.29 -0.12 -6.15
N PRO A 127 16.47 0.51 -6.04
CA PRO A 127 17.46 0.10 -5.03
C PRO A 127 16.92 0.11 -3.61
N SER A 128 16.01 1.03 -3.29
CA SER A 128 15.37 1.08 -1.96
C SER A 128 14.58 -0.18 -1.66
N THR A 129 13.86 -0.68 -2.65
CA THR A 129 13.05 -1.90 -2.49
C THR A 129 13.94 -3.12 -2.33
N VAL A 130 14.99 -3.21 -3.14
CA VAL A 130 15.94 -4.32 -3.06
C VAL A 130 16.63 -4.33 -1.70
N ALA A 131 17.07 -3.17 -1.22
CA ALA A 131 17.72 -3.05 0.09
C ALA A 131 16.77 -3.47 1.22
N LEU A 132 15.53 -3.03 1.17
CA LEU A 132 14.54 -3.40 2.17
C LEU A 132 14.33 -4.92 2.20
N PHE A 133 14.17 -5.53 1.03
CA PHE A 133 13.98 -6.97 0.95
C PHE A 133 15.14 -7.71 1.62
N HIS A 134 16.37 -7.35 1.29
CA HIS A 134 17.54 -8.00 1.89
C HIS A 134 17.59 -7.80 3.40
N ASP A 135 17.24 -6.61 3.89
CA ASP A 135 17.22 -6.34 5.32
C ASP A 135 16.18 -7.18 6.04
N LEU A 136 14.99 -7.32 5.46
CA LEU A 136 13.89 -8.03 6.09
C LEU A 136 14.10 -9.55 6.14
N VAL A 137 14.78 -10.10 5.12
CA VAL A 137 15.03 -11.56 5.11
C VAL A 137 16.31 -11.95 5.82
N ARG A 138 17.06 -10.98 6.33
CA ARG A 138 18.29 -11.26 7.09
C ARG A 138 17.92 -12.00 8.38
N PRO A 139 18.66 -13.08 8.72
CA PRO A 139 18.34 -13.83 9.93
C PRO A 139 18.40 -12.97 11.18
N ALA A 140 17.40 -13.11 12.05
CA ALA A 140 17.37 -12.41 13.34
C ALA A 140 18.53 -12.90 14.22
N GLY A 141 19.06 -11.99 15.03
CA GLY A 141 20.14 -12.32 15.95
C GLY A 141 21.54 -12.30 15.36
N ARG A 142 21.66 -11.90 14.14
CA ARG A 142 22.93 -11.77 13.44
C ARG A 142 23.53 -10.38 13.61
N HIS A 143 23.75 -9.99 14.79
CA HIS A 143 24.26 -8.65 15.06
C HIS A 143 25.57 -8.70 15.77
#